data_86dacf355c51e988d5ef04fd1801c573
#
_entry.id   86dacf355c51e988d5ef04fd1801c573
#
_cell.length_a   1.000
_cell.length_b   1.000
_cell.length_c   1.000
_cell.angle_alpha   90.00
_cell.angle_beta   90.00
_cell.angle_gamma   90.00
#
_symmetry.space_group_name_H-M   'P 1'
#
loop_
_entity.id
_entity.type
_entity.pdbx_description
1 polymer ?
#
loop_
_entity_poly.entity_id
_entity_poly.type
_entity_poly.pdbx_seq_one_letter_code
_entity_poly.pdbx_strand_id
1 'polypeptide(L)'
;MSKSKYNIVARFPSKEGLSFCPLWINPDFMLAVQNLHNCEAKQLVCYKGDEIKAVMPLYEKKKLGISYLICPMSAYYQGLWFYNLGKKGENRRLLDELNISSDIAIWLKAHYKKMKFKLMPENYDVRGFTWKNYKAKPLYTFTYDFQEPLKLLYDEKTKLSKASIYNYQLDEQFLPEEFIHLLKILYQRLNKDLGLSYRAFQKWMEDLYQHQILSQFNLRREGKVVSSSLVLGGKEDDRAYLIMLSTLPEEMKNGASVVHYLTFIESLRGRFDKIDFCGGNNPDVARFKAAMGFKLELFFIIEK
;
A
#
# COMPACT_ATOMS: atom_id res chain seq x y z
N MET A 1 -7.93 -13.77 34.66
CA MET A 1 -7.72 -12.96 33.45
C MET A 1 -7.94 -11.50 33.83
N SER A 2 -6.92 -10.66 33.75
CA SER A 2 -7.07 -9.20 33.96
C SER A 2 -8.03 -8.65 32.91
N LYS A 3 -9.03 -7.85 33.32
CA LYS A 3 -9.91 -7.15 32.37
C LYS A 3 -9.04 -6.32 31.40
N SER A 4 -9.30 -6.43 30.09
CA SER A 4 -8.66 -5.58 29.08
C SER A 4 -8.82 -4.11 29.48
N LYS A 5 -7.73 -3.34 29.34
CA LYS A 5 -7.74 -1.89 29.53
C LYS A 5 -8.33 -1.14 28.36
N TYR A 6 -8.54 -1.85 27.24
CA TYR A 6 -8.96 -1.26 25.97
C TYR A 6 -10.36 -1.75 25.61
N ASN A 7 -11.17 -0.83 25.08
CA ASN A 7 -12.45 -1.14 24.45
C ASN A 7 -12.23 -1.17 22.92
N ILE A 8 -12.59 -2.26 22.26
CA ILE A 8 -12.36 -2.47 20.84
C ILE A 8 -13.70 -2.58 20.14
N VAL A 9 -13.93 -1.69 19.17
CA VAL A 9 -15.20 -1.57 18.45
C VAL A 9 -14.95 -1.54 16.94
N ALA A 10 -15.68 -2.35 16.20
CA ALA A 10 -15.73 -2.22 14.74
C ALA A 10 -16.82 -1.19 14.37
N ARG A 11 -16.45 -0.20 13.56
CA ARG A 11 -17.37 0.84 13.08
C ARG A 11 -17.30 1.00 11.56
N PHE A 12 -18.28 1.66 10.99
CA PHE A 12 -18.22 2.12 9.60
C PHE A 12 -17.03 3.08 9.42
N PRO A 13 -16.33 3.07 8.25
CA PRO A 13 -15.20 3.97 8.01
C PRO A 13 -15.58 5.45 8.21
N SER A 14 -14.86 6.14 9.08
CA SER A 14 -15.13 7.53 9.47
C SER A 14 -13.83 8.23 9.89
N LYS A 15 -13.76 9.54 9.66
CA LYS A 15 -12.67 10.41 10.19
C LYS A 15 -12.93 10.86 11.63
N GLU A 16 -14.10 10.59 12.18
CA GLU A 16 -14.50 11.05 13.49
C GLU A 16 -13.54 10.58 14.60
N GLY A 17 -13.08 11.52 15.40
CA GLY A 17 -12.17 11.29 16.53
C GLY A 17 -10.71 11.02 16.13
N LEU A 18 -10.36 11.08 14.83
CA LEU A 18 -8.98 10.90 14.38
C LEU A 18 -8.28 12.27 14.30
N SER A 19 -7.09 12.37 14.87
CA SER A 19 -6.24 13.57 14.75
C SER A 19 -5.60 13.71 13.37
N PHE A 20 -5.42 12.60 12.65
CA PHE A 20 -5.03 12.50 11.26
C PHE A 20 -5.58 11.20 10.68
N CYS A 21 -5.77 11.15 9.36
CA CYS A 21 -6.39 10.00 8.70
C CYS A 21 -5.58 9.56 7.48
N PRO A 22 -4.55 8.73 7.69
CA PRO A 22 -3.70 8.26 6.60
C PRO A 22 -4.44 7.35 5.63
N LEU A 23 -3.87 7.19 4.43
CA LEU A 23 -4.46 6.51 3.29
C LEU A 23 -5.22 5.23 3.64
N TRP A 24 -4.56 4.27 4.32
CA TRP A 24 -5.10 2.92 4.48
C TRP A 24 -6.32 2.83 5.40
N ILE A 25 -6.56 3.86 6.21
CA ILE A 25 -7.77 3.98 7.06
C ILE A 25 -8.68 5.14 6.61
N ASN A 26 -8.35 5.81 5.51
CA ASN A 26 -9.18 6.88 4.93
C ASN A 26 -10.53 6.29 4.46
N PRO A 27 -11.68 6.85 4.87
CA PRO A 27 -12.99 6.33 4.53
C PRO A 27 -13.23 6.21 3.02
N ASP A 28 -12.85 7.22 2.23
CA ASP A 28 -13.06 7.22 0.78
C ASP A 28 -12.25 6.11 0.11
N PHE A 29 -10.99 5.92 0.54
CA PHE A 29 -10.16 4.80 0.10
C PHE A 29 -10.77 3.45 0.49
N MET A 30 -11.18 3.29 1.75
CA MET A 30 -11.75 2.04 2.24
C MET A 30 -13.04 1.66 1.52
N LEU A 31 -13.90 2.64 1.22
CA LEU A 31 -15.14 2.42 0.48
C LEU A 31 -14.88 2.09 -1.00
N ALA A 32 -13.90 2.72 -1.63
CA ALA A 32 -13.48 2.36 -2.99
C ALA A 32 -12.96 0.91 -3.06
N VAL A 33 -12.17 0.47 -2.07
CA VAL A 33 -11.73 -0.94 -1.95
C VAL A 33 -12.90 -1.89 -1.70
N GLN A 34 -13.85 -1.52 -0.83
CA GLN A 34 -15.08 -2.27 -0.58
C GLN A 34 -15.83 -2.55 -1.88
N ASN A 35 -16.05 -1.50 -2.68
CA ASN A 35 -16.79 -1.59 -3.95
C ASN A 35 -16.06 -2.48 -4.97
N LEU A 36 -14.73 -2.29 -5.12
CA LEU A 36 -13.92 -3.08 -6.05
C LEU A 36 -13.94 -4.57 -5.73
N HIS A 37 -13.87 -4.93 -4.44
CA HIS A 37 -13.74 -6.31 -4.00
C HIS A 37 -15.05 -6.96 -3.56
N ASN A 38 -16.18 -6.23 -3.61
CA ASN A 38 -17.47 -6.66 -3.09
C ASN A 38 -17.33 -7.29 -1.69
N CYS A 39 -16.87 -6.48 -0.75
CA CYS A 39 -16.66 -6.82 0.66
C CYS A 39 -17.22 -5.71 1.55
N GLU A 40 -17.26 -5.91 2.86
CA GLU A 40 -17.63 -4.88 3.84
C GLU A 40 -16.36 -4.28 4.46
N ALA A 41 -16.17 -2.97 4.32
CA ALA A 41 -15.06 -2.25 4.95
C ALA A 41 -15.47 -1.73 6.33
N LYS A 42 -14.60 -1.92 7.33
CA LYS A 42 -14.78 -1.44 8.71
C LYS A 42 -13.48 -0.88 9.24
N GLN A 43 -13.58 0.10 10.13
CA GLN A 43 -12.47 0.48 11.01
C GLN A 43 -12.62 -0.26 12.33
N LEU A 44 -11.60 -1.01 12.73
CA LEU A 44 -11.49 -1.53 14.09
C LEU A 44 -10.78 -0.49 14.95
N VAL A 45 -11.50 0.11 15.88
CA VAL A 45 -11.01 1.19 16.71
C VAL A 45 -10.77 0.70 18.11
N CYS A 46 -9.58 0.96 18.63
CA CYS A 46 -9.17 0.64 20.00
C CYS A 46 -9.17 1.89 20.86
N TYR A 47 -10.01 1.92 21.88
CA TYR A 47 -10.18 3.03 22.83
C TYR A 47 -9.55 2.72 24.17
N LYS A 48 -9.07 3.78 24.84
CA LYS A 48 -8.76 3.79 26.26
C LYS A 48 -9.50 4.95 26.92
N GLY A 49 -10.58 4.64 27.65
CA GLY A 49 -11.61 5.63 27.95
C GLY A 49 -12.23 6.11 26.64
N ASP A 50 -12.33 7.43 26.45
CA ASP A 50 -12.88 8.04 25.25
C ASP A 50 -11.79 8.33 24.16
N GLU A 51 -10.53 8.02 24.47
CA GLU A 51 -9.41 8.36 23.59
C GLU A 51 -9.07 7.21 22.63
N ILE A 52 -9.00 7.48 21.33
CA ILE A 52 -8.54 6.52 20.32
C ILE A 52 -7.03 6.27 20.51
N LYS A 53 -6.65 5.00 20.59
CA LYS A 53 -5.26 4.53 20.73
C LYS A 53 -4.74 3.82 19.51
N ALA A 54 -5.62 3.13 18.75
CA ALA A 54 -5.26 2.55 17.48
C ALA A 54 -6.48 2.39 16.58
N VAL A 55 -6.22 2.38 15.27
CA VAL A 55 -7.20 2.03 14.23
C VAL A 55 -6.58 1.03 13.27
N MET A 56 -7.37 0.03 12.86
CA MET A 56 -6.99 -0.97 11.86
C MET A 56 -8.08 -1.08 10.79
N PRO A 57 -7.78 -1.03 9.48
CA PRO A 57 -8.77 -1.26 8.44
C PRO A 57 -9.07 -2.76 8.32
N LEU A 58 -10.33 -3.10 8.24
CA LEU A 58 -10.82 -4.46 8.04
C LEU A 58 -11.62 -4.54 6.75
N TYR A 59 -11.43 -5.64 6.00
CA TYR A 59 -12.24 -5.97 4.82
C TYR A 59 -12.84 -7.35 5.01
N GLU A 60 -14.15 -7.38 5.25
CA GLU A 60 -14.89 -8.59 5.61
C GLU A 60 -15.65 -9.16 4.42
N LYS A 61 -15.59 -10.48 4.26
CA LYS A 61 -16.53 -11.24 3.42
C LYS A 61 -17.28 -12.24 4.26
N LYS A 62 -18.56 -12.43 3.94
CA LYS A 62 -19.40 -13.47 4.54
C LYS A 62 -19.70 -14.56 3.52
N LYS A 63 -19.58 -15.83 3.94
CA LYS A 63 -19.98 -16.99 3.16
C LYS A 63 -20.65 -17.99 4.09
N LEU A 64 -21.89 -18.39 3.78
CA LEU A 64 -22.66 -19.33 4.60
C LEU A 64 -22.73 -18.94 6.08
N GLY A 65 -22.97 -17.64 6.36
CA GLY A 65 -23.04 -17.12 7.73
C GLY A 65 -21.70 -16.97 8.46
N ILE A 66 -20.59 -17.33 7.84
CA ILE A 66 -19.25 -17.26 8.44
C ILE A 66 -18.51 -16.03 7.90
N SER A 67 -17.97 -15.21 8.82
CA SER A 67 -17.16 -14.03 8.49
C SER A 67 -15.68 -14.39 8.32
N TYR A 68 -15.08 -13.82 7.27
CA TYR A 68 -13.67 -13.94 6.91
C TYR A 68 -13.07 -12.56 6.76
N LEU A 69 -11.88 -12.35 7.30
CA LEU A 69 -11.08 -11.16 7.01
C LEU A 69 -10.18 -11.44 5.82
N ILE A 70 -10.39 -10.67 4.75
CA ILE A 70 -9.63 -10.79 3.50
C ILE A 70 -8.51 -9.75 3.43
N CYS A 71 -7.52 -10.02 2.56
CA CYS A 71 -6.46 -9.10 2.20
C CYS A 71 -6.64 -8.69 0.73
N PRO A 72 -7.40 -7.61 0.44
CA PRO A 72 -7.61 -7.14 -0.92
C PRO A 72 -6.30 -6.74 -1.58
N MET A 73 -6.13 -7.03 -2.88
CA MET A 73 -4.89 -6.66 -3.58
C MET A 73 -4.71 -5.15 -3.70
N SER A 74 -5.82 -4.39 -3.75
CA SER A 74 -5.82 -2.92 -3.83
C SER A 74 -5.54 -2.24 -2.49
N ALA A 75 -5.73 -2.92 -1.35
CA ALA A 75 -5.33 -2.46 -0.03
C ALA A 75 -4.04 -3.15 0.38
N TYR A 76 -2.90 -2.55 -0.02
CA TYR A 76 -1.60 -3.20 0.16
C TYR A 76 -1.28 -3.44 1.64
N TYR A 77 -1.64 -2.51 2.54
CA TYR A 77 -1.48 -2.64 3.98
C TYR A 77 -2.82 -2.57 4.72
N GLN A 78 -2.92 -3.33 5.80
CA GLN A 78 -4.01 -3.35 6.75
C GLN A 78 -3.46 -3.28 8.17
N GLY A 79 -2.43 -2.45 8.37
CA GLY A 79 -1.70 -2.32 9.61
C GLY A 79 -2.46 -1.58 10.71
N LEU A 80 -1.79 -1.44 11.82
CA LEU A 80 -2.25 -0.70 12.99
C LEU A 80 -1.71 0.73 12.95
N TRP A 81 -2.59 1.70 12.99
CA TRP A 81 -2.25 3.11 13.18
C TRP A 81 -2.43 3.46 14.64
N PHE A 82 -1.33 3.83 15.29
CA PHE A 82 -1.33 4.17 16.70
C PHE A 82 -1.45 5.68 16.93
N TYR A 83 -2.29 6.08 17.87
CA TYR A 83 -2.58 7.47 18.21
C TYR A 83 -2.16 7.78 19.65
N ASN A 84 -1.62 8.98 19.86
CA ASN A 84 -1.32 9.53 21.20
C ASN A 84 -0.43 8.63 22.08
N LEU A 85 0.44 7.83 21.51
CA LEU A 85 1.41 7.01 22.25
C LEU A 85 2.75 7.72 22.48
N GLY A 86 3.10 8.70 21.65
CA GLY A 86 4.42 9.35 21.62
C GLY A 86 4.80 10.22 22.82
N LYS A 87 3.83 10.56 23.71
CA LYS A 87 4.08 11.41 24.90
C LYS A 87 4.75 10.67 26.08
N LYS A 88 4.99 9.38 25.99
CA LYS A 88 5.34 8.53 27.14
C LYS A 88 6.67 7.78 26.98
N GLY A 89 7.67 8.32 26.38
CA GLY A 89 8.94 7.63 26.19
C GLY A 89 8.84 6.29 25.43
N GLU A 90 9.92 5.86 24.80
CA GLU A 90 9.96 4.74 23.86
C GLU A 90 9.52 3.39 24.50
N ASN A 91 10.04 3.06 25.68
CA ASN A 91 9.72 1.82 26.38
C ASN A 91 8.22 1.71 26.71
N ARG A 92 7.58 2.80 27.08
CA ARG A 92 6.15 2.80 27.39
C ARG A 92 5.31 2.68 26.14
N ARG A 93 5.73 3.34 25.06
CA ARG A 93 5.11 3.22 23.74
C ARG A 93 5.11 1.76 23.27
N LEU A 94 6.27 1.09 23.32
CA LEU A 94 6.40 -0.31 22.95
C LEU A 94 5.44 -1.23 23.72
N LEU A 95 5.32 -1.04 25.03
CA LEU A 95 4.38 -1.82 25.87
C LEU A 95 2.92 -1.54 25.52
N ASP A 96 2.56 -0.29 25.25
CA ASP A 96 1.19 0.06 24.88
C ASP A 96 0.84 -0.53 23.50
N GLU A 97 1.72 -0.45 22.49
CA GLU A 97 1.57 -1.07 21.16
C GLU A 97 1.40 -2.60 21.27
N LEU A 98 2.22 -3.26 22.06
CA LEU A 98 2.14 -4.71 22.29
C LEU A 98 0.81 -5.12 22.96
N ASN A 99 0.35 -4.37 23.97
CA ASN A 99 -0.90 -4.66 24.65
C ASN A 99 -2.10 -4.43 23.68
N ILE A 100 -2.11 -3.33 22.93
CA ILE A 100 -3.15 -3.02 21.94
C ILE A 100 -3.19 -4.13 20.87
N SER A 101 -2.05 -4.51 20.31
CA SER A 101 -1.95 -5.57 19.29
C SER A 101 -2.46 -6.91 19.82
N SER A 102 -2.15 -7.26 21.10
CA SER A 102 -2.66 -8.45 21.75
C SER A 102 -4.18 -8.45 21.90
N ASP A 103 -4.75 -7.34 22.36
CA ASP A 103 -6.19 -7.23 22.57
C ASP A 103 -6.95 -7.23 21.23
N ILE A 104 -6.41 -6.56 20.20
CA ILE A 104 -6.92 -6.63 18.82
C ILE A 104 -6.86 -8.07 18.30
N ALA A 105 -5.77 -8.80 18.53
CA ALA A 105 -5.67 -10.20 18.13
C ALA A 105 -6.73 -11.09 18.81
N ILE A 106 -7.02 -10.85 20.07
CA ILE A 106 -8.09 -11.55 20.80
C ILE A 106 -9.45 -11.22 20.18
N TRP A 107 -9.73 -9.94 19.92
CA TRP A 107 -10.98 -9.48 19.33
C TRP A 107 -11.18 -10.09 17.93
N LEU A 108 -10.19 -10.03 17.07
CA LEU A 108 -10.23 -10.62 15.72
C LEU A 108 -10.52 -12.12 15.77
N LYS A 109 -9.90 -12.84 16.71
CA LYS A 109 -10.12 -14.29 16.91
C LYS A 109 -11.55 -14.65 17.29
N ALA A 110 -12.22 -13.77 18.02
CA ALA A 110 -13.62 -13.96 18.44
C ALA A 110 -14.61 -13.71 17.29
N HIS A 111 -14.24 -12.86 16.31
CA HIS A 111 -15.17 -12.43 15.27
C HIS A 111 -14.95 -13.10 13.90
N TYR A 112 -13.75 -13.60 13.62
CA TYR A 112 -13.41 -14.16 12.32
C TYR A 112 -12.88 -15.58 12.40
N LYS A 113 -13.37 -16.44 11.52
CA LYS A 113 -12.92 -17.85 11.44
C LYS A 113 -11.59 -18.01 10.71
N LYS A 114 -11.38 -17.21 9.66
CA LYS A 114 -10.13 -17.16 8.90
C LYS A 114 -9.76 -15.71 8.67
N MET A 115 -8.49 -15.44 8.73
CA MET A 115 -7.96 -14.09 8.62
C MET A 115 -6.66 -14.08 7.86
N LYS A 116 -6.52 -13.07 7.00
CA LYS A 116 -5.28 -12.77 6.32
C LYS A 116 -5.19 -11.25 6.11
N PHE A 117 -4.13 -10.62 6.60
CA PHE A 117 -3.89 -9.20 6.43
C PHE A 117 -2.39 -8.89 6.47
N LYS A 118 -1.98 -7.78 5.87
CA LYS A 118 -0.59 -7.32 5.83
C LYS A 118 -0.40 -6.15 6.76
N LEU A 119 0.55 -6.27 7.67
CA LEU A 119 0.98 -5.16 8.51
C LEU A 119 1.86 -4.19 7.70
N MET A 120 1.99 -2.96 8.18
CA MET A 120 2.95 -1.98 7.63
C MET A 120 4.35 -2.28 8.19
N PRO A 121 5.43 -1.79 7.53
CA PRO A 121 6.79 -1.90 8.05
C PRO A 121 6.94 -1.37 9.49
N GLU A 122 6.20 -0.32 9.85
CA GLU A 122 6.21 0.28 11.19
C GLU A 122 5.62 -0.65 12.27
N ASN A 123 4.80 -1.63 11.87
CA ASN A 123 4.23 -2.64 12.78
C ASN A 123 5.16 -3.86 12.91
N TYR A 124 6.43 -3.63 13.20
CA TYR A 124 7.45 -4.70 13.25
C TYR A 124 7.31 -5.63 14.46
N ASP A 125 6.68 -5.19 15.56
CA ASP A 125 6.44 -6.06 16.71
C ASP A 125 5.17 -6.90 16.54
N VAL A 126 5.34 -8.09 16.03
CA VAL A 126 4.25 -9.05 15.77
C VAL A 126 3.92 -9.96 16.95
N ARG A 127 4.59 -9.80 18.12
CA ARG A 127 4.38 -10.66 19.30
C ARG A 127 2.95 -10.63 19.81
N GLY A 128 2.27 -9.48 19.72
CA GLY A 128 0.85 -9.36 20.08
C GLY A 128 -0.05 -10.35 19.31
N PHE A 129 0.29 -10.66 18.07
CA PHE A 129 -0.41 -11.65 17.25
C PHE A 129 0.14 -13.07 17.48
N THR A 130 1.47 -13.28 17.45
CA THR A 130 2.05 -14.61 17.52
C THR A 130 1.78 -15.31 18.85
N TRP A 131 1.77 -14.57 19.97
CA TRP A 131 1.37 -15.12 21.28
C TRP A 131 -0.13 -15.50 21.36
N LYS A 132 -0.94 -15.09 20.39
CA LYS A 132 -2.34 -15.50 20.24
C LYS A 132 -2.55 -16.55 19.16
N ASN A 133 -1.46 -17.26 18.78
CA ASN A 133 -1.45 -18.34 17.79
C ASN A 133 -1.81 -17.89 16.35
N TYR A 134 -1.38 -16.68 15.96
CA TYR A 134 -1.32 -16.26 14.57
C TYR A 134 0.04 -16.63 13.97
N LYS A 135 0.04 -16.91 12.67
CA LYS A 135 1.29 -17.08 11.90
C LYS A 135 1.68 -15.73 11.32
N ALA A 136 2.93 -15.33 11.56
CA ALA A 136 3.53 -14.14 10.95
C ALA A 136 4.58 -14.61 9.93
N LYS A 137 4.41 -14.21 8.66
CA LYS A 137 5.36 -14.53 7.59
C LYS A 137 6.02 -13.24 7.13
N PRO A 138 7.36 -13.17 7.04
CA PRO A 138 8.06 -12.00 6.55
C PRO A 138 7.82 -11.80 5.06
N LEU A 139 7.61 -10.55 4.66
CA LEU A 139 7.58 -10.07 3.30
C LEU A 139 8.42 -8.79 3.21
N TYR A 140 8.75 -8.37 2.00
CA TYR A 140 9.62 -7.22 1.77
C TYR A 140 8.96 -6.21 0.85
N THR A 141 9.21 -4.94 1.14
CA THR A 141 8.96 -3.82 0.24
C THR A 141 10.24 -3.04 0.01
N PHE A 142 10.22 -2.12 -0.93
CA PHE A 142 11.29 -1.15 -1.15
C PHE A 142 10.75 0.24 -0.95
N THR A 143 11.54 1.10 -0.33
CA THR A 143 11.20 2.50 -0.07
C THR A 143 12.31 3.42 -0.56
N TYR A 144 11.98 4.68 -0.76
CA TYR A 144 12.95 5.73 -1.04
C TYR A 144 12.56 7.00 -0.28
N ASP A 145 13.52 7.57 0.45
CA ASP A 145 13.41 8.83 1.16
C ASP A 145 13.87 9.95 0.22
N PHE A 146 13.04 10.96 0.01
CA PHE A 146 13.33 12.06 -0.90
C PHE A 146 14.45 12.98 -0.41
N GLN A 147 14.85 12.90 0.86
CA GLN A 147 16.01 13.62 1.42
C GLN A 147 17.34 12.95 1.05
N GLU A 148 17.33 11.67 0.68
CA GLU A 148 18.54 10.93 0.33
C GLU A 148 18.83 11.01 -1.18
N PRO A 149 20.12 11.03 -1.59
CA PRO A 149 20.48 10.96 -3.00
C PRO A 149 20.23 9.53 -3.54
N LEU A 150 19.60 9.43 -4.70
CA LEU A 150 19.39 8.14 -5.37
C LEU A 150 20.72 7.61 -5.95
N LYS A 151 21.06 6.36 -5.64
CA LYS A 151 22.32 5.71 -6.02
C LYS A 151 22.09 4.52 -6.94
N LEU A 152 21.89 4.78 -8.22
CA LEU A 152 21.74 3.72 -9.23
C LEU A 152 23.01 2.86 -9.38
N LEU A 153 22.84 1.57 -9.57
CA LEU A 153 23.92 0.69 -9.99
C LEU A 153 24.34 0.97 -11.45
N TYR A 154 25.51 0.48 -11.83
CA TYR A 154 26.12 0.71 -13.14
C TYR A 154 25.18 0.33 -14.31
N ASP A 155 24.53 -0.82 -14.24
CA ASP A 155 23.65 -1.30 -15.29
C ASP A 155 22.44 -0.36 -15.51
N GLU A 156 21.86 0.17 -14.43
CA GLU A 156 20.73 1.11 -14.54
C GLU A 156 21.18 2.49 -15.02
N LYS A 157 22.39 2.93 -14.68
CA LYS A 157 23.02 4.14 -15.28
C LYS A 157 23.22 3.96 -16.78
N THR A 158 23.68 2.79 -17.21
CA THR A 158 23.87 2.47 -18.63
C THR A 158 22.55 2.47 -19.39
N LYS A 159 21.49 1.89 -18.82
CA LYS A 159 20.15 1.93 -19.40
C LYS A 159 19.62 3.35 -19.51
N LEU A 160 19.81 4.16 -18.46
CA LEU A 160 19.42 5.57 -18.45
C LEU A 160 20.15 6.36 -19.56
N SER A 161 21.46 6.18 -19.68
CA SER A 161 22.25 6.82 -20.76
C SER A 161 21.77 6.41 -22.16
N LYS A 162 21.46 5.13 -22.37
CA LYS A 162 20.89 4.66 -23.64
C LYS A 162 19.50 5.23 -23.90
N ALA A 163 18.72 5.43 -22.85
CA ALA A 163 17.36 5.94 -22.96
C ALA A 163 17.29 7.41 -23.41
N SER A 164 18.37 8.19 -23.25
CA SER A 164 18.40 9.63 -23.59
C SER A 164 18.07 9.95 -25.04
N ILE A 165 18.32 9.02 -25.97
CA ILE A 165 18.03 9.20 -27.42
C ILE A 165 16.53 9.11 -27.74
N TYR A 166 15.70 8.58 -26.86
CA TYR A 166 14.28 8.32 -27.12
C TYR A 166 13.34 9.48 -26.72
N ASN A 167 13.88 10.55 -26.13
CA ASN A 167 13.14 11.76 -25.76
C ASN A 167 11.84 11.47 -24.99
N TYR A 168 11.93 10.59 -23.97
CA TYR A 168 10.80 10.28 -23.11
C TYR A 168 10.34 11.53 -22.33
N GLN A 169 9.04 11.73 -22.25
CA GLN A 169 8.39 12.82 -21.52
C GLN A 169 7.42 12.26 -20.50
N LEU A 170 7.45 12.78 -19.28
CA LEU A 170 6.49 12.44 -18.23
C LEU A 170 5.35 13.46 -18.22
N ASP A 171 4.11 12.98 -18.06
CA ASP A 171 2.98 13.80 -17.67
C ASP A 171 2.23 13.18 -16.47
N GLU A 172 1.49 14.02 -15.73
CA GLU A 172 0.58 13.61 -14.65
C GLU A 172 -0.86 13.84 -15.12
N GLN A 173 -1.27 13.10 -16.15
CA GLN A 173 -2.62 13.16 -16.69
C GLN A 173 -3.36 11.87 -16.36
N PHE A 174 -4.62 12.00 -15.90
CA PHE A 174 -5.46 10.84 -15.63
C PHE A 174 -6.03 10.27 -16.93
N LEU A 175 -5.52 9.12 -17.34
CA LEU A 175 -5.82 8.39 -18.59
C LEU A 175 -6.09 6.91 -18.28
N PRO A 176 -7.21 6.60 -17.62
CA PRO A 176 -7.46 5.25 -17.11
C PRO A 176 -7.51 4.19 -18.22
N GLU A 177 -8.00 4.50 -19.42
CA GLU A 177 -8.03 3.59 -20.57
C GLU A 177 -6.63 3.19 -21.02
N GLU A 178 -5.70 4.14 -21.08
CA GLU A 178 -4.31 3.88 -21.45
C GLU A 178 -3.62 3.00 -20.40
N PHE A 179 -3.85 3.28 -19.12
CA PHE A 179 -3.35 2.42 -18.05
C PHE A 179 -3.89 0.99 -18.16
N ILE A 180 -5.20 0.84 -18.37
CA ILE A 180 -5.85 -0.48 -18.52
C ILE A 180 -5.31 -1.22 -19.76
N HIS A 181 -5.05 -0.50 -20.84
CA HIS A 181 -4.43 -1.09 -22.04
C HIS A 181 -3.05 -1.69 -21.71
N LEU A 182 -2.16 -0.90 -21.11
CA LEU A 182 -0.84 -1.36 -20.67
C LEU A 182 -0.92 -2.51 -19.65
N LEU A 183 -1.88 -2.45 -18.73
CA LEU A 183 -2.10 -3.49 -17.73
C LEU A 183 -2.50 -4.83 -18.38
N LYS A 184 -3.36 -4.81 -19.38
CA LYS A 184 -3.72 -6.02 -20.15
C LYS A 184 -2.49 -6.65 -20.82
N ILE A 185 -1.65 -5.85 -21.47
CA ILE A 185 -0.40 -6.32 -22.08
C ILE A 185 0.51 -6.96 -21.02
N LEU A 186 0.66 -6.32 -19.85
CA LEU A 186 1.46 -6.86 -18.76
C LEU A 186 0.95 -8.23 -18.30
N TYR A 187 -0.35 -8.36 -18.03
CA TYR A 187 -0.93 -9.61 -17.52
C TYR A 187 -0.89 -10.73 -18.57
N GLN A 188 -1.12 -10.42 -19.85
CA GLN A 188 -0.93 -11.36 -20.96
C GLN A 188 0.51 -11.88 -21.02
N ARG A 189 1.51 -10.98 -20.94
CA ARG A 189 2.94 -11.36 -20.93
C ARG A 189 3.29 -12.25 -19.74
N LEU A 190 2.70 -12.00 -18.58
CA LEU A 190 2.92 -12.79 -17.36
C LEU A 190 2.15 -14.11 -17.34
N ASN A 191 1.29 -14.36 -18.33
CA ASN A 191 0.34 -15.46 -18.36
C ASN A 191 -0.45 -15.58 -17.05
N LYS A 192 -0.99 -14.44 -16.59
CA LYS A 192 -1.75 -14.30 -15.33
C LYS A 192 -3.06 -13.59 -15.59
N ASP A 193 -4.02 -13.80 -14.67
CA ASP A 193 -5.25 -13.04 -14.59
C ASP A 193 -5.11 -11.96 -13.50
N LEU A 194 -5.72 -10.80 -13.73
CA LEU A 194 -5.85 -9.73 -12.73
C LEU A 194 -6.68 -10.20 -11.53
N GLY A 195 -7.58 -11.17 -11.74
CA GLY A 195 -8.52 -11.64 -10.71
C GLY A 195 -9.65 -10.64 -10.41
N LEU A 196 -9.76 -9.57 -11.20
CA LEU A 196 -10.77 -8.53 -11.12
C LEU A 196 -11.23 -8.14 -12.54
N SER A 197 -12.47 -7.65 -12.66
CA SER A 197 -12.92 -7.04 -13.91
C SER A 197 -12.13 -5.74 -14.17
N TYR A 198 -11.58 -5.59 -15.38
CA TYR A 198 -10.90 -4.36 -15.79
C TYR A 198 -11.81 -3.12 -15.69
N ARG A 199 -13.11 -3.28 -15.99
CA ARG A 199 -14.10 -2.21 -15.81
C ARG A 199 -14.27 -1.82 -14.35
N ALA A 200 -14.31 -2.78 -13.42
CA ALA A 200 -14.41 -2.50 -12.00
C ALA A 200 -13.13 -1.84 -11.47
N PHE A 201 -11.97 -2.28 -11.97
CA PHE A 201 -10.68 -1.69 -11.62
C PHE A 201 -10.54 -0.26 -12.15
N GLN A 202 -10.99 0.02 -13.38
CA GLN A 202 -11.04 1.37 -13.94
C GLN A 202 -11.94 2.28 -13.10
N LYS A 203 -13.15 1.84 -12.75
CA LYS A 203 -14.04 2.61 -11.87
C LYS A 203 -13.41 2.90 -10.51
N TRP A 204 -12.69 1.96 -9.93
CA TRP A 204 -11.93 2.17 -8.69
C TRP A 204 -10.84 3.25 -8.85
N MET A 205 -10.14 3.27 -10.00
CA MET A 205 -9.18 4.34 -10.30
C MET A 205 -9.88 5.70 -10.39
N GLU A 206 -11.02 5.77 -11.08
CA GLU A 206 -11.83 6.99 -11.24
C GLU A 206 -12.33 7.51 -9.89
N ASP A 207 -12.88 6.63 -9.04
CA ASP A 207 -13.33 6.96 -7.69
C ASP A 207 -12.18 7.55 -6.85
N LEU A 208 -11.01 6.92 -6.84
CA LEU A 208 -9.85 7.43 -6.08
C LEU A 208 -9.26 8.73 -6.64
N TYR A 209 -9.28 8.90 -7.96
CA TYR A 209 -8.83 10.13 -8.59
C TYR A 209 -9.73 11.31 -8.21
N GLN A 210 -11.05 11.13 -8.21
CA GLN A 210 -12.02 12.14 -7.79
C GLN A 210 -11.81 12.58 -6.33
N HIS A 211 -11.44 11.65 -5.46
CA HIS A 211 -11.09 11.92 -4.05
C HIS A 211 -9.67 12.44 -3.84
N GLN A 212 -8.89 12.68 -4.92
CA GLN A 212 -7.49 13.15 -4.86
C GLN A 212 -6.57 12.20 -4.06
N ILE A 213 -6.87 10.90 -4.11
CA ILE A 213 -6.10 9.83 -3.46
C ILE A 213 -5.15 9.16 -4.47
N LEU A 214 -5.46 9.21 -5.76
CA LEU A 214 -4.70 8.57 -6.82
C LEU A 214 -4.14 9.61 -7.78
N SER A 215 -2.83 9.50 -8.07
CA SER A 215 -2.16 10.15 -9.20
C SER A 215 -1.76 9.10 -10.22
N GLN A 216 -1.90 9.43 -11.50
CA GLN A 216 -1.40 8.62 -12.60
C GLN A 216 -0.27 9.37 -13.31
N PHE A 217 0.88 8.73 -13.45
CA PHE A 217 2.01 9.26 -14.19
C PHE A 217 2.21 8.44 -15.47
N ASN A 218 2.33 9.13 -16.62
CA ASN A 218 2.50 8.50 -17.91
C ASN A 218 3.82 8.92 -18.53
N LEU A 219 4.60 7.96 -18.97
CA LEU A 219 5.78 8.19 -19.79
C LEU A 219 5.39 8.07 -21.25
N ARG A 220 5.67 9.12 -22.03
CA ARG A 220 5.38 9.19 -23.45
C ARG A 220 6.65 9.13 -24.29
N ARG A 221 6.49 8.52 -25.45
CA ARG A 221 7.43 8.61 -26.54
C ARG A 221 6.65 8.90 -27.84
N GLU A 222 7.07 9.93 -28.58
CA GLU A 222 6.39 10.32 -29.83
C GLU A 222 4.87 10.52 -29.65
N GLY A 223 4.46 11.10 -28.52
CA GLY A 223 3.06 11.36 -28.17
C GLY A 223 2.30 10.15 -27.62
N LYS A 224 2.80 8.91 -27.71
CA LYS A 224 2.15 7.69 -27.24
C LYS A 224 2.54 7.37 -25.81
N VAL A 225 1.60 6.91 -24.98
CA VAL A 225 1.88 6.39 -23.64
C VAL A 225 2.58 5.04 -23.76
N VAL A 226 3.81 4.94 -23.29
CA VAL A 226 4.63 3.70 -23.35
C VAL A 226 4.83 3.06 -21.98
N SER A 227 4.60 3.82 -20.91
CA SER A 227 4.61 3.32 -19.53
C SER A 227 3.67 4.17 -18.71
N SER A 228 2.97 3.55 -17.76
CA SER A 228 2.06 4.25 -16.85
C SER A 228 2.12 3.66 -15.46
N SER A 229 2.00 4.51 -14.44
CA SER A 229 2.04 4.12 -13.03
C SER A 229 0.90 4.74 -12.24
N LEU A 230 0.45 4.00 -11.22
CA LEU A 230 -0.55 4.45 -10.25
C LEU A 230 0.11 4.64 -8.89
N VAL A 231 0.04 5.85 -8.38
CA VAL A 231 0.56 6.25 -7.09
C VAL A 231 -0.61 6.66 -6.20
N LEU A 232 -0.69 6.07 -5.02
CA LEU A 232 -1.63 6.45 -3.98
C LEU A 232 -0.95 7.36 -2.95
N GLY A 233 -1.70 8.31 -2.42
CA GLY A 233 -1.31 9.18 -1.32
C GLY A 233 -2.32 10.30 -1.17
N GLY A 234 -2.75 10.55 0.06
CA GLY A 234 -3.64 11.66 0.40
C GLY A 234 -2.87 12.90 0.82
N LYS A 235 -3.59 14.01 1.03
CA LYS A 235 -3.00 15.28 1.47
C LYS A 235 -2.42 15.22 2.89
N GLU A 236 -2.86 14.27 3.70
CA GLU A 236 -2.41 14.07 5.08
C GLU A 236 -1.29 13.03 5.19
N ASP A 237 -0.88 12.40 4.07
CA ASP A 237 0.15 11.39 4.07
C ASP A 237 1.55 12.03 3.85
N ASP A 238 2.51 11.58 4.63
CA ASP A 238 3.95 11.85 4.43
C ASP A 238 4.58 10.91 3.41
N ARG A 239 3.85 9.83 3.03
CA ARG A 239 4.31 8.75 2.17
C ARG A 239 3.39 8.52 0.99
N ALA A 240 3.99 8.45 -0.20
CA ALA A 240 3.33 7.94 -1.41
C ALA A 240 3.49 6.42 -1.53
N TYR A 241 2.58 5.77 -2.27
CA TYR A 241 2.60 4.33 -2.48
C TYR A 241 2.46 4.01 -3.98
N LEU A 242 3.51 3.49 -4.60
CA LEU A 242 3.43 2.99 -5.97
C LEU A 242 2.80 1.60 -5.97
N ILE A 243 1.54 1.52 -6.34
CA ILE A 243 0.79 0.25 -6.30
C ILE A 243 0.92 -0.57 -7.58
N MET A 244 1.04 0.09 -8.73
CA MET A 244 1.21 -0.55 -10.04
C MET A 244 2.03 0.32 -10.97
N LEU A 245 2.81 -0.34 -11.83
CA LEU A 245 3.50 0.26 -12.96
C LEU A 245 3.53 -0.76 -14.11
N SER A 246 3.17 -0.33 -15.31
CA SER A 246 3.24 -1.14 -16.53
C SER A 246 3.98 -0.39 -17.62
N THR A 247 4.92 -1.08 -18.26
CA THR A 247 5.72 -0.56 -19.38
C THR A 247 5.60 -1.53 -20.54
N LEU A 248 5.50 -1.02 -21.77
CA LEU A 248 5.53 -1.83 -22.99
C LEU A 248 6.83 -2.66 -23.06
N PRO A 249 6.77 -3.94 -23.44
CA PRO A 249 7.93 -4.83 -23.43
C PRO A 249 9.11 -4.33 -24.29
N GLU A 250 8.82 -3.77 -25.45
CA GLU A 250 9.80 -3.19 -26.36
C GLU A 250 10.50 -1.97 -25.75
N GLU A 251 9.76 -1.15 -24.99
CA GLU A 251 10.30 0.05 -24.37
C GLU A 251 11.08 -0.25 -23.07
N MET A 252 10.81 -1.39 -22.42
CA MET A 252 11.65 -1.85 -21.31
C MET A 252 13.10 -2.05 -21.72
N LYS A 253 13.35 -2.56 -22.94
CA LYS A 253 14.69 -2.75 -23.50
C LYS A 253 15.39 -1.42 -23.79
N ASN A 254 14.60 -0.39 -24.08
CA ASN A 254 15.06 0.98 -24.33
C ASN A 254 15.31 1.79 -23.06
N GLY A 255 15.10 1.20 -21.86
CA GLY A 255 15.32 1.85 -20.58
C GLY A 255 14.15 2.68 -20.05
N ALA A 256 12.97 2.61 -20.70
CA ALA A 256 11.78 3.38 -20.30
C ALA A 256 11.39 3.19 -18.83
N SER A 257 11.51 1.97 -18.28
CA SER A 257 11.20 1.73 -16.86
C SER A 257 12.10 2.54 -15.92
N VAL A 258 13.41 2.65 -16.22
CA VAL A 258 14.35 3.43 -15.39
C VAL A 258 13.99 4.91 -15.47
N VAL A 259 13.78 5.43 -16.69
CA VAL A 259 13.37 6.83 -16.90
C VAL A 259 12.07 7.12 -16.15
N HIS A 260 11.07 6.25 -16.28
CA HIS A 260 9.77 6.45 -15.63
C HIS A 260 9.92 6.55 -14.11
N TYR A 261 10.66 5.59 -13.49
CA TYR A 261 10.88 5.64 -12.02
C TYR A 261 11.57 6.94 -11.59
N LEU A 262 12.61 7.37 -12.30
CA LEU A 262 13.34 8.59 -11.94
C LEU A 262 12.48 9.84 -12.08
N THR A 263 11.75 9.95 -13.17
CA THR A 263 10.96 11.16 -13.47
C THR A 263 9.74 11.30 -12.57
N PHE A 264 8.98 10.22 -12.31
CA PHE A 264 7.84 10.35 -11.41
C PHE A 264 8.26 10.50 -9.93
N ILE A 265 9.38 9.89 -9.50
CA ILE A 265 9.95 10.13 -8.17
C ILE A 265 10.27 11.62 -7.99
N GLU A 266 10.90 12.24 -8.98
CA GLU A 266 11.21 13.67 -8.93
C GLU A 266 9.93 14.53 -8.88
N SER A 267 8.86 14.14 -9.60
CA SER A 267 7.57 14.84 -9.56
C SER A 267 6.84 14.74 -8.21
N LEU A 268 7.19 13.74 -7.38
CA LEU A 268 6.63 13.57 -6.03
C LEU A 268 7.42 14.33 -4.96
N ARG A 269 8.65 14.76 -5.27
CA ARG A 269 9.49 15.50 -4.34
C ARG A 269 8.82 16.81 -3.90
N GLY A 270 8.80 17.06 -2.59
CA GLY A 270 8.10 18.20 -1.99
C GLY A 270 6.58 18.01 -1.81
N ARG A 271 6.02 16.90 -2.32
CA ARG A 271 4.64 16.48 -2.04
C ARG A 271 4.59 15.45 -0.91
N PHE A 272 5.61 14.61 -0.81
CA PHE A 272 5.75 13.55 0.19
C PHE A 272 7.20 13.52 0.69
N ASP A 273 7.42 12.95 1.87
CA ASP A 273 8.76 12.75 2.43
C ASP A 273 9.41 11.47 1.86
N LYS A 274 8.60 10.44 1.60
CA LYS A 274 9.08 9.17 1.04
C LYS A 274 8.06 8.46 0.16
N ILE A 275 8.53 7.48 -0.60
CA ILE A 275 7.69 6.57 -1.38
C ILE A 275 7.93 5.13 -0.99
N ASP A 276 6.85 4.34 -0.91
CA ASP A 276 6.86 2.88 -0.83
C ASP A 276 6.45 2.30 -2.19
N PHE A 277 7.27 1.43 -2.73
CA PHE A 277 7.03 0.82 -4.04
C PHE A 277 6.17 -0.46 -3.97
N CYS A 278 5.55 -0.75 -2.85
CA CYS A 278 4.54 -1.80 -2.67
C CYS A 278 4.94 -3.14 -3.27
N GLY A 279 6.03 -3.72 -2.80
CA GLY A 279 6.42 -5.07 -3.19
C GLY A 279 7.90 -5.22 -3.54
N GLY A 280 8.43 -6.37 -3.21
CA GLY A 280 9.82 -6.74 -3.39
C GLY A 280 10.01 -8.26 -3.27
N ASN A 281 8.92 -9.03 -3.46
CA ASN A 281 8.92 -10.48 -3.22
C ASN A 281 8.99 -11.30 -4.54
N ASN A 282 8.95 -10.64 -5.70
CA ASN A 282 9.29 -11.26 -6.99
C ASN A 282 10.78 -11.02 -7.26
N PRO A 283 11.57 -12.03 -7.65
CA PRO A 283 13.02 -11.92 -7.82
C PRO A 283 13.44 -10.81 -8.81
N ASP A 284 12.77 -10.70 -9.97
CA ASP A 284 13.14 -9.73 -11.00
C ASP A 284 12.79 -8.30 -10.57
N VAL A 285 11.64 -8.12 -9.92
CA VAL A 285 11.22 -6.83 -9.36
C VAL A 285 12.16 -6.41 -8.23
N ALA A 286 12.56 -7.37 -7.37
CA ALA A 286 13.49 -7.11 -6.26
C ALA A 286 14.87 -6.68 -6.77
N ARG A 287 15.42 -7.38 -7.78
CA ARG A 287 16.70 -7.02 -8.41
C ARG A 287 16.65 -5.62 -9.00
N PHE A 288 15.60 -5.32 -9.77
CA PHE A 288 15.42 -4.01 -10.37
C PHE A 288 15.36 -2.90 -9.30
N LYS A 289 14.51 -3.05 -8.28
CA LYS A 289 14.36 -2.05 -7.22
C LYS A 289 15.64 -1.86 -6.40
N ALA A 290 16.38 -2.94 -6.12
CA ALA A 290 17.69 -2.86 -5.49
C ALA A 290 18.72 -2.14 -6.38
N ALA A 291 18.73 -2.42 -7.69
CA ALA A 291 19.61 -1.76 -8.66
C ALA A 291 19.30 -0.26 -8.83
N MET A 292 18.05 0.14 -8.62
CA MET A 292 17.63 1.55 -8.53
C MET A 292 18.13 2.25 -7.26
N GLY A 293 18.70 1.52 -6.29
CA GLY A 293 19.20 2.06 -5.04
C GLY A 293 18.15 2.30 -3.96
N PHE A 294 17.00 1.65 -4.06
CA PHE A 294 15.93 1.74 -3.06
C PHE A 294 16.26 0.91 -1.82
N LYS A 295 15.78 1.37 -0.66
CA LYS A 295 15.99 0.73 0.63
C LYS A 295 15.01 -0.41 0.83
N LEU A 296 15.53 -1.58 1.24
CA LEU A 296 14.70 -2.73 1.58
C LEU A 296 14.11 -2.56 2.99
N GLU A 297 12.79 -2.75 3.11
CA GLU A 297 12.07 -2.76 4.39
C GLU A 297 11.30 -4.06 4.57
N LEU A 298 11.25 -4.55 5.81
CA LEU A 298 10.53 -5.76 6.21
C LEU A 298 9.12 -5.40 6.67
N PHE A 299 8.13 -6.21 6.27
CA PHE A 299 6.79 -6.20 6.84
C PHE A 299 6.27 -7.63 7.00
N PHE A 300 5.11 -7.80 7.62
CA PHE A 300 4.58 -9.12 7.90
C PHE A 300 3.18 -9.30 7.32
N ILE A 301 2.93 -10.52 6.79
CA ILE A 301 1.59 -10.99 6.57
C ILE A 301 1.18 -11.86 7.76
N ILE A 302 0.03 -11.56 8.34
CA ILE A 302 -0.55 -12.25 9.48
C ILE A 302 -1.68 -13.15 8.96
N GLU A 303 -1.65 -14.42 9.37
CA GLU A 303 -2.63 -15.43 8.93
C GLU A 303 -3.13 -16.25 10.12
N LYS A 304 -4.40 -16.64 10.04
CA LYS A 304 -5.03 -17.58 10.96
C LYS A 304 -6.15 -18.35 10.28
#